data_2ccc18879188ca5b7caa90ea3bc38d7c
#
_entry.id   2ccc18879188ca5b7caa90ea3bc38d7c
#
_cell.length_a   1.000
_cell.length_b   1.000
_cell.length_c   1.000
_cell.angle_alpha   90.00
_cell.angle_beta   90.00
_cell.angle_gamma   90.00
#
_symmetry.space_group_name_H-M   'P 1'
#
loop_
_entity.id
_entity.type
_entity.pdbx_description
1 polymer ?
#
loop_
_entity_poly.entity_id
_entity_poly.type
_entity_poly.pdbx_seq_one_letter_code
_entity_poly.pdbx_strand_id
1 'polypeptide(L)'
;MIKNITEQLKKDLQKYESIPERIEALKDSYKGETCYIVSAGPSLKKYTQKELKDKLKDKLVISIKQSFNILKEIVDFHVLNFTNFQPYDYSNTNNIVVWEVFEQFHPEMILKNNLKCELMLPVIGNREPDIVKRINESQAGQISFDDFTLDKTLNRMYGPGIMYETVVHLALYLGVKKIVTLGWDIGDVSKFKGNNLKEDVWQDHFYEDTSDKMAYAPTPMNFHEVNTVVNSTKGLNKWLSSKGVELNIISDRNPAHKSIPRIEL
;
A
#
# COMPACT_ATOMS: atom_id res chain seq x y z
N MET A 1 11.97 10.17 17.39
CA MET A 1 11.01 11.24 17.00
C MET A 1 9.80 10.61 16.30
N ILE A 2 9.95 9.96 15.16
CA ILE A 2 8.84 9.33 14.38
C ILE A 2 8.00 8.38 15.24
N LYS A 3 8.61 7.46 15.96
CA LYS A 3 7.88 6.46 16.79
C LYS A 3 7.03 7.10 17.90
N ASN A 4 7.47 8.24 18.46
CA ASN A 4 6.67 8.99 19.43
C ASN A 4 5.42 9.61 18.79
N ILE A 5 5.52 10.04 17.53
CA ILE A 5 4.35 10.55 16.76
C ILE A 5 3.35 9.41 16.59
N THR A 6 3.80 8.23 16.16
CA THR A 6 2.95 7.04 15.99
C THR A 6 2.24 6.66 17.28
N GLU A 7 2.97 6.62 18.40
CA GLU A 7 2.40 6.29 19.69
C GLU A 7 1.34 7.30 20.13
N GLN A 8 1.63 8.60 19.97
CA GLN A 8 0.68 9.65 20.31
C GLN A 8 -0.56 9.59 19.41
N LEU A 9 -0.35 9.47 18.09
CA LEU A 9 -1.42 9.37 17.13
C LEU A 9 -2.35 8.18 17.41
N LYS A 10 -1.78 7.03 17.76
CA LYS A 10 -2.56 5.84 18.14
C LYS A 10 -3.46 6.10 19.36
N LYS A 11 -2.93 6.81 20.38
CA LYS A 11 -3.73 7.22 21.55
C LYS A 11 -4.84 8.21 21.15
N ASP A 12 -4.55 9.11 20.22
CA ASP A 12 -5.53 10.09 19.78
C ASP A 12 -6.65 9.43 18.96
N LEU A 13 -6.32 8.49 18.07
CA LEU A 13 -7.32 7.72 17.31
C LEU A 13 -8.33 6.98 18.19
N GLN A 14 -7.91 6.54 19.38
CA GLN A 14 -8.81 5.87 20.34
C GLN A 14 -9.85 6.79 20.97
N LYS A 15 -9.66 8.11 20.90
CA LYS A 15 -10.60 9.11 21.46
C LYS A 15 -11.77 9.40 20.53
N TYR A 16 -11.65 9.04 19.24
CA TYR A 16 -12.65 9.32 18.23
C TYR A 16 -13.50 8.09 17.95
N GLU A 17 -14.80 8.30 17.87
CA GLU A 17 -15.76 7.24 17.61
C GLU A 17 -15.98 7.00 16.11
N SER A 18 -15.97 8.09 15.32
CA SER A 18 -16.26 8.01 13.90
C SER A 18 -15.01 7.85 13.02
N ILE A 19 -15.17 7.20 11.88
CA ILE A 19 -14.12 7.08 10.86
C ILE A 19 -13.67 8.45 10.35
N PRO A 20 -14.55 9.42 10.04
CA PRO A 20 -14.13 10.75 9.59
C PRO A 20 -13.23 11.48 10.58
N GLU A 21 -13.55 11.43 11.87
CA GLU A 21 -12.73 12.08 12.91
C GLU A 21 -11.36 11.43 13.01
N ARG A 22 -11.29 10.09 12.93
CA ARG A 22 -10.01 9.36 12.91
C ARG A 22 -9.17 9.72 11.69
N ILE A 23 -9.79 9.87 10.53
CA ILE A 23 -9.09 10.30 9.31
C ILE A 23 -8.57 11.73 9.49
N GLU A 24 -9.39 12.67 9.99
CA GLU A 24 -8.94 14.05 10.20
C GLU A 24 -7.76 14.14 11.17
N ALA A 25 -7.71 13.30 12.20
CA ALA A 25 -6.58 13.23 13.13
C ALA A 25 -5.25 12.80 12.48
N LEU A 26 -5.30 12.14 11.33
CA LEU A 26 -4.08 11.75 10.59
C LEU A 26 -3.45 12.91 9.83
N LYS A 27 -4.25 13.94 9.51
CA LYS A 27 -3.85 15.02 8.60
C LYS A 27 -2.56 15.69 9.05
N ASP A 28 -1.60 15.76 8.12
CA ASP A 28 -0.30 16.42 8.33
C ASP A 28 0.51 15.91 9.55
N SER A 29 0.13 14.77 10.16
CA SER A 29 0.80 14.24 11.37
C SER A 29 2.28 13.90 11.16
N TYR A 30 2.69 13.65 9.91
CA TYR A 30 4.08 13.41 9.53
C TYR A 30 4.57 14.42 8.47
N LYS A 31 4.14 15.67 8.62
CA LYS A 31 4.45 16.73 7.68
C LYS A 31 5.94 16.87 7.41
N GLY A 32 6.30 16.79 6.13
CA GLY A 32 7.68 16.96 5.66
C GLY A 32 8.59 15.74 5.85
N GLU A 33 8.08 14.63 6.41
CA GLU A 33 8.84 13.41 6.58
C GLU A 33 8.98 12.59 5.27
N THR A 34 9.87 11.61 5.28
CA THR A 34 9.96 10.58 4.24
C THR A 34 9.23 9.33 4.70
N CYS A 35 8.29 8.86 3.90
CA CYS A 35 7.56 7.62 4.14
C CYS A 35 8.16 6.46 3.34
N TYR A 36 8.44 5.34 3.99
CA TYR A 36 8.87 4.10 3.38
C TYR A 36 7.68 3.13 3.33
N ILE A 37 7.21 2.83 2.14
CA ILE A 37 6.13 1.86 1.91
C ILE A 37 6.75 0.52 1.56
N VAL A 38 6.50 -0.49 2.38
CA VAL A 38 7.06 -1.84 2.19
C VAL A 38 5.96 -2.80 1.78
N SER A 39 6.07 -3.32 0.57
CA SER A 39 5.23 -4.37 0.00
C SER A 39 5.92 -5.73 0.07
N ALA A 40 5.24 -6.78 -0.38
CA ALA A 40 5.73 -8.17 -0.24
C ALA A 40 6.48 -8.70 -1.47
N GLY A 41 6.92 -7.84 -2.39
CA GLY A 41 7.57 -8.27 -3.62
C GLY A 41 8.97 -8.86 -3.42
N PRO A 42 9.40 -9.73 -4.33
CA PRO A 42 10.64 -10.50 -4.19
C PRO A 42 11.93 -9.67 -4.24
N SER A 43 11.88 -8.41 -4.70
CA SER A 43 13.05 -7.52 -4.64
C SER A 43 13.54 -7.26 -3.21
N LEU A 44 12.68 -7.48 -2.20
CA LEU A 44 13.09 -7.43 -0.79
C LEU A 44 14.15 -8.48 -0.43
N LYS A 45 14.23 -9.60 -1.17
CA LYS A 45 15.24 -10.66 -0.96
C LYS A 45 16.69 -10.17 -1.14
N LYS A 46 16.88 -8.95 -1.69
CA LYS A 46 18.20 -8.32 -1.75
C LYS A 46 18.75 -7.88 -0.39
N TYR A 47 17.86 -7.74 0.59
CA TYR A 47 18.18 -7.23 1.91
C TYR A 47 17.92 -8.30 2.97
N THR A 48 18.78 -8.40 3.94
CA THR A 48 18.48 -9.15 5.15
C THR A 48 17.46 -8.39 5.99
N GLN A 49 16.69 -9.10 6.80
CA GLN A 49 15.76 -8.50 7.74
C GLN A 49 16.45 -7.49 8.67
N LYS A 50 17.67 -7.80 9.10
CA LYS A 50 18.46 -6.92 9.96
C LYS A 50 18.81 -5.61 9.24
N GLU A 51 19.28 -5.67 8.00
CA GLU A 51 19.60 -4.47 7.21
C GLU A 51 18.38 -3.57 7.02
N LEU A 52 17.22 -4.16 6.70
CA LEU A 52 15.97 -3.40 6.57
C LEU A 52 15.62 -2.70 7.89
N LYS A 53 15.66 -3.42 9.01
CA LYS A 53 15.37 -2.85 10.34
C LYS A 53 16.36 -1.75 10.71
N ASP A 54 17.65 -1.95 10.52
CA ASP A 54 18.68 -0.96 10.87
C ASP A 54 18.53 0.32 10.06
N LYS A 55 18.18 0.23 8.79
CA LYS A 55 18.01 1.39 7.90
C LYS A 55 16.68 2.12 8.09
N LEU A 56 15.62 1.42 8.54
CA LEU A 56 14.27 1.96 8.60
C LEU A 56 13.76 2.25 10.01
N LYS A 57 14.44 1.86 11.08
CA LYS A 57 13.98 1.99 12.48
C LYS A 57 13.57 3.40 12.90
N ASP A 58 14.23 4.43 12.34
CA ASP A 58 13.97 5.84 12.65
C ASP A 58 13.18 6.56 11.55
N LYS A 59 12.56 5.79 10.65
CA LYS A 59 11.76 6.28 9.52
C LYS A 59 10.28 6.01 9.74
N LEU A 60 9.44 6.76 9.03
CA LEU A 60 8.03 6.42 8.91
C LEU A 60 7.89 5.21 7.97
N VAL A 61 7.37 4.11 8.50
CA VAL A 61 7.23 2.84 7.78
C VAL A 61 5.77 2.45 7.69
N ILE A 62 5.27 2.31 6.48
CA ILE A 62 3.96 1.72 6.18
C ILE A 62 4.21 0.33 5.58
N SER A 63 3.74 -0.73 6.23
CA SER A 63 3.79 -2.09 5.70
C SER A 63 2.47 -2.51 5.07
N ILE A 64 2.55 -3.29 4.01
CA ILE A 64 1.37 -3.84 3.32
C ILE A 64 1.32 -5.34 3.56
N LYS A 65 0.22 -5.82 4.16
CA LYS A 65 -0.04 -7.26 4.39
C LYS A 65 1.18 -7.98 5.01
N GLN A 66 1.65 -9.04 4.39
CA GLN A 66 2.69 -9.94 4.91
C GLN A 66 4.05 -9.30 5.10
N SER A 67 4.33 -8.14 4.49
CA SER A 67 5.59 -7.42 4.77
C SER A 67 5.72 -6.99 6.24
N PHE A 68 4.59 -6.91 6.97
CA PHE A 68 4.57 -6.67 8.40
C PHE A 68 5.40 -7.68 9.18
N ASN A 69 5.33 -8.96 8.81
CA ASN A 69 5.99 -10.04 9.57
C ASN A 69 7.51 -9.89 9.68
N ILE A 70 8.15 -9.24 8.70
CA ILE A 70 9.60 -9.03 8.73
C ILE A 70 10.04 -7.75 9.44
N LEU A 71 9.12 -6.80 9.61
CA LEU A 71 9.43 -5.45 10.10
C LEU A 71 8.59 -5.04 11.31
N LYS A 72 7.82 -5.94 11.93
CA LYS A 72 6.78 -5.63 12.91
C LYS A 72 7.20 -4.66 14.03
N GLU A 73 8.47 -4.71 14.44
CA GLU A 73 8.99 -3.87 15.53
C GLU A 73 9.20 -2.41 15.13
N ILE A 74 9.27 -2.13 13.82
CA ILE A 74 9.56 -0.79 13.30
C ILE A 74 8.44 -0.20 12.45
N VAL A 75 7.37 -0.96 12.22
CA VAL A 75 6.22 -0.50 11.43
C VAL A 75 5.40 0.51 12.20
N ASP A 76 5.06 1.62 11.56
CA ASP A 76 4.16 2.64 12.09
C ASP A 76 2.71 2.39 11.69
N PHE A 77 2.48 2.03 10.41
CA PHE A 77 1.16 1.66 9.91
C PHE A 77 1.22 0.30 9.23
N HIS A 78 0.29 -0.57 9.60
CA HIS A 78 0.08 -1.83 8.90
C HIS A 78 -1.23 -1.79 8.14
N VAL A 79 -1.17 -1.78 6.81
CA VAL A 79 -2.33 -1.71 5.92
C VAL A 79 -2.64 -3.08 5.36
N LEU A 80 -3.88 -3.53 5.51
CA LEU A 80 -4.31 -4.86 5.09
C LEU A 80 -5.78 -4.88 4.68
N ASN A 81 -6.18 -5.96 4.02
CA ASN A 81 -7.56 -6.28 3.70
C ASN A 81 -7.81 -7.78 3.89
N PHE A 82 -9.04 -8.25 3.64
CA PHE A 82 -9.37 -9.67 3.80
C PHE A 82 -8.80 -10.58 2.70
N THR A 83 -8.38 -10.01 1.58
CA THR A 83 -7.73 -10.82 0.54
C THR A 83 -6.34 -11.23 1.02
N ASN A 84 -6.08 -12.54 1.06
CA ASN A 84 -4.85 -13.11 1.62
C ASN A 84 -4.62 -12.73 3.10
N PHE A 85 -5.72 -12.59 3.87
CA PHE A 85 -5.61 -12.36 5.30
C PHE A 85 -5.02 -13.57 5.99
N GLN A 86 -4.11 -13.30 6.92
CA GLN A 86 -3.60 -14.25 7.89
C GLN A 86 -3.59 -13.61 9.27
N PRO A 87 -3.63 -14.37 10.37
CA PRO A 87 -3.43 -13.81 11.70
C PRO A 87 -2.05 -13.18 11.83
N TYR A 88 -2.02 -11.91 12.24
CA TYR A 88 -0.78 -11.19 12.51
C TYR A 88 -0.57 -11.06 14.00
N ASP A 89 0.68 -11.26 14.44
CA ASP A 89 1.05 -11.03 15.84
C ASP A 89 1.37 -9.55 16.09
N TYR A 90 0.43 -8.87 16.71
CA TYR A 90 0.58 -7.47 17.15
C TYR A 90 1.06 -7.31 18.58
N SER A 91 1.46 -8.38 19.24
CA SER A 91 2.03 -8.30 20.58
C SER A 91 3.31 -7.45 20.58
N ASN A 92 3.44 -6.60 21.59
CA ASN A 92 4.61 -5.72 21.73
C ASN A 92 4.87 -4.77 20.54
N THR A 93 3.80 -4.37 19.80
CA THR A 93 3.90 -3.41 18.70
C THR A 93 3.11 -2.15 18.99
N ASN A 94 3.63 -1.01 18.51
CA ASN A 94 2.97 0.30 18.63
C ASN A 94 2.36 0.79 17.32
N ASN A 95 2.29 -0.07 16.32
CA ASN A 95 1.75 0.27 15.02
C ASN A 95 0.24 0.57 15.05
N ILE A 96 -0.21 1.34 14.09
CA ILE A 96 -1.62 1.61 13.77
C ILE A 96 -2.04 0.61 12.71
N VAL A 97 -3.06 -0.20 13.01
CA VAL A 97 -3.60 -1.18 12.07
C VAL A 97 -4.73 -0.54 11.26
N VAL A 98 -4.54 -0.53 9.95
CA VAL A 98 -5.44 0.09 8.98
C VAL A 98 -6.06 -1.00 8.11
N TRP A 99 -7.37 -1.16 8.23
CA TRP A 99 -8.13 -2.08 7.40
C TRP A 99 -8.74 -1.36 6.20
N GLU A 100 -8.41 -1.87 5.04
CA GLU A 100 -9.11 -1.56 3.81
C GLU A 100 -10.40 -2.39 3.76
N VAL A 101 -11.54 -1.73 3.75
CA VAL A 101 -12.84 -2.38 3.88
C VAL A 101 -13.74 -2.07 2.69
N PHE A 102 -14.42 -3.11 2.19
CA PHE A 102 -15.50 -2.96 1.22
C PHE A 102 -16.81 -2.77 1.97
N GLU A 103 -17.58 -1.75 1.64
CA GLU A 103 -18.67 -1.15 2.41
C GLU A 103 -19.66 -2.10 3.07
N GLN A 104 -19.92 -3.27 2.50
CA GLN A 104 -21.06 -4.08 2.93
C GLN A 104 -20.74 -5.22 3.89
N PHE A 105 -19.50 -5.73 3.93
CA PHE A 105 -19.22 -6.98 4.64
C PHE A 105 -18.07 -6.93 5.64
N HIS A 106 -17.06 -6.15 5.37
CA HIS A 106 -15.80 -6.24 6.10
C HIS A 106 -15.83 -5.59 7.49
N PRO A 107 -16.52 -4.45 7.73
CA PRO A 107 -16.59 -3.87 9.07
C PRO A 107 -17.17 -4.82 10.11
N GLU A 108 -18.28 -5.50 9.76
CA GLU A 108 -18.91 -6.49 10.65
C GLU A 108 -17.99 -7.68 10.95
N MET A 109 -17.23 -8.14 9.95
CA MET A 109 -16.29 -9.23 10.15
C MET A 109 -15.13 -8.85 11.06
N ILE A 110 -14.62 -7.62 10.98
CA ILE A 110 -13.58 -7.12 11.86
C ILE A 110 -14.09 -7.11 13.30
N LEU A 111 -15.27 -6.55 13.52
CA LEU A 111 -15.88 -6.45 14.84
C LEU A 111 -16.24 -7.82 15.41
N LYS A 112 -16.92 -8.67 14.63
CA LYS A 112 -17.36 -10.03 15.05
C LYS A 112 -16.20 -10.93 15.44
N ASN A 113 -15.07 -10.81 14.76
CA ASN A 113 -13.87 -11.61 15.04
C ASN A 113 -12.90 -10.91 16.00
N ASN A 114 -13.26 -9.77 16.56
CA ASN A 114 -12.43 -8.97 17.46
C ASN A 114 -11.00 -8.75 16.90
N LEU A 115 -10.93 -8.44 15.60
CA LEU A 115 -9.66 -8.20 14.93
C LEU A 115 -9.11 -6.83 15.33
N LYS A 116 -7.80 -6.73 15.53
CA LYS A 116 -7.17 -5.46 15.83
C LYS A 116 -7.37 -4.48 14.67
N CYS A 117 -7.87 -3.29 14.98
CA CYS A 117 -8.18 -2.25 14.02
C CYS A 117 -8.21 -0.88 14.71
N GLU A 118 -7.29 0.00 14.37
CA GLU A 118 -7.36 1.40 14.79
C GLU A 118 -8.06 2.28 13.75
N LEU A 119 -8.03 1.87 12.48
CA LEU A 119 -8.63 2.64 11.38
C LEU A 119 -9.22 1.71 10.33
N MET A 120 -10.44 2.03 9.88
CA MET A 120 -11.06 1.44 8.70
C MET A 120 -11.10 2.47 7.59
N LEU A 121 -10.61 2.10 6.42
CA LEU A 121 -10.69 2.92 5.22
C LEU A 121 -11.58 2.23 4.18
N PRO A 122 -12.79 2.77 3.95
CA PRO A 122 -13.69 2.23 2.94
C PRO A 122 -13.12 2.40 1.54
N VAL A 123 -13.14 1.32 0.76
CA VAL A 123 -12.64 1.31 -0.62
C VAL A 123 -13.64 0.65 -1.55
N ILE A 124 -13.61 1.06 -2.80
CA ILE A 124 -14.24 0.33 -3.89
C ILE A 124 -13.15 -0.46 -4.60
N GLY A 125 -13.31 -1.77 -4.63
CA GLY A 125 -12.30 -2.65 -5.23
C GLY A 125 -12.09 -2.37 -6.72
N ASN A 126 -10.85 -2.55 -7.15
CA ASN A 126 -10.38 -2.35 -8.52
C ASN A 126 -11.00 -3.30 -9.58
N ARG A 127 -11.82 -4.25 -9.14
CA ARG A 127 -12.44 -5.26 -10.02
C ARG A 127 -13.71 -4.76 -10.72
N GLU A 128 -14.18 -3.58 -10.37
CA GLU A 128 -15.32 -3.01 -11.06
C GLU A 128 -14.89 -2.41 -12.40
N PRO A 129 -15.57 -2.78 -13.51
CA PRO A 129 -15.23 -2.28 -14.84
C PRO A 129 -15.17 -0.76 -14.93
N ASP A 130 -16.01 -0.07 -14.18
CA ASP A 130 -16.05 1.40 -14.14
C ASP A 130 -14.80 2.01 -13.48
N ILE A 131 -14.19 1.33 -12.53
CA ILE A 131 -12.95 1.81 -11.90
C ILE A 131 -11.78 1.66 -12.85
N VAL A 132 -11.66 0.53 -13.54
CA VAL A 132 -10.64 0.33 -14.58
C VAL A 132 -10.77 1.39 -15.67
N LYS A 133 -11.99 1.69 -16.11
CA LYS A 133 -12.29 2.75 -17.05
C LYS A 133 -11.83 4.12 -16.51
N ARG A 134 -12.17 4.47 -15.29
CA ARG A 134 -11.78 5.73 -14.65
C ARG A 134 -10.28 5.87 -14.46
N ILE A 135 -9.59 4.78 -14.14
CA ILE A 135 -8.13 4.77 -14.08
C ILE A 135 -7.53 5.07 -15.46
N ASN A 136 -8.06 4.44 -16.50
CA ASN A 136 -7.63 4.70 -17.87
C ASN A 136 -7.95 6.14 -18.33
N GLU A 137 -9.09 6.67 -17.91
CA GLU A 137 -9.51 8.05 -18.21
C GLU A 137 -8.64 9.08 -17.47
N SER A 138 -8.17 8.80 -16.25
CA SER A 138 -7.24 9.67 -15.55
C SER A 138 -5.90 9.83 -16.25
N GLN A 139 -5.47 8.79 -16.98
CA GLN A 139 -4.26 8.85 -17.82
C GLN A 139 -4.45 9.80 -19.01
N ALA A 140 -5.66 9.90 -19.50
CA ALA A 140 -6.03 10.82 -20.56
C ALA A 140 -6.32 12.26 -20.05
N GLY A 141 -6.16 12.51 -18.75
CA GLY A 141 -6.44 13.81 -18.14
C GLY A 141 -7.90 14.09 -17.85
N GLN A 142 -8.77 13.07 -17.94
CA GLN A 142 -10.21 13.22 -17.76
C GLN A 142 -10.67 13.11 -16.29
N ILE A 143 -9.88 12.42 -15.44
CA ILE A 143 -10.15 12.28 -14.00
C ILE A 143 -8.89 12.65 -13.24
N SER A 144 -9.04 13.41 -12.16
CA SER A 144 -7.94 13.79 -11.29
C SER A 144 -7.76 12.75 -10.16
N PHE A 145 -6.52 12.43 -9.82
CA PHE A 145 -6.21 11.73 -8.58
C PHE A 145 -6.74 12.45 -7.33
N ASP A 146 -6.94 13.77 -7.42
CA ASP A 146 -7.54 14.57 -6.35
C ASP A 146 -8.97 14.17 -6.00
N ASP A 147 -9.68 13.49 -6.90
CA ASP A 147 -11.06 13.07 -6.64
C ASP A 147 -11.13 11.89 -5.66
N PHE A 148 -9.99 11.26 -5.37
CA PHE A 148 -9.87 10.06 -4.54
C PHE A 148 -9.05 10.28 -3.25
N THR A 149 -8.75 11.52 -2.90
CA THR A 149 -8.03 11.82 -1.65
C THR A 149 -8.91 11.55 -0.43
N LEU A 150 -8.28 11.19 0.70
CA LEU A 150 -8.98 10.77 1.93
C LEU A 150 -9.94 11.81 2.49
N ASP A 151 -9.68 13.09 2.24
CA ASP A 151 -10.53 14.21 2.66
C ASP A 151 -11.76 14.44 1.77
N LYS A 152 -11.78 13.85 0.57
CA LYS A 152 -12.89 14.08 -0.38
C LYS A 152 -13.88 12.94 -0.45
N THR A 153 -13.43 11.72 -0.22
CA THR A 153 -14.31 10.56 -0.28
C THR A 153 -13.84 9.46 0.64
N LEU A 154 -14.76 8.94 1.44
CA LEU A 154 -14.53 7.79 2.30
C LEU A 154 -14.67 6.46 1.55
N ASN A 155 -15.30 6.47 0.37
CA ASN A 155 -15.79 5.26 -0.28
C ASN A 155 -15.02 4.90 -1.56
N ARG A 156 -14.06 5.72 -1.97
CA ARG A 156 -13.37 5.50 -3.24
C ARG A 156 -11.91 5.87 -3.11
N MET A 157 -11.08 4.87 -3.15
CA MET A 157 -9.65 5.01 -3.35
C MET A 157 -9.31 4.66 -4.79
N TYR A 158 -8.25 5.24 -5.29
CA TYR A 158 -7.79 4.99 -6.64
C TYR A 158 -6.95 3.71 -6.67
N GLY A 159 -7.41 2.67 -7.36
CA GLY A 159 -6.74 1.39 -7.30
C GLY A 159 -6.36 0.76 -8.59
N PRO A 160 -5.31 -0.03 -8.75
CA PRO A 160 -5.36 -1.44 -8.48
C PRO A 160 -4.58 -1.84 -7.23
N GLY A 161 -5.30 -2.40 -6.28
CA GLY A 161 -4.74 -2.95 -5.04
C GLY A 161 -4.31 -1.92 -4.00
N ILE A 162 -4.01 -2.39 -2.80
CA ILE A 162 -3.76 -1.59 -1.57
C ILE A 162 -2.78 -0.43 -1.79
N MET A 163 -1.76 -0.60 -2.63
CA MET A 163 -0.79 0.47 -2.90
C MET A 163 -1.48 1.71 -3.46
N TYR A 164 -2.35 1.54 -4.44
CA TYR A 164 -3.06 2.63 -5.11
C TYR A 164 -4.34 3.04 -4.39
N GLU A 165 -5.06 2.07 -3.84
CA GLU A 165 -6.37 2.28 -3.25
C GLU A 165 -6.26 3.04 -1.93
N THR A 166 -5.23 2.75 -1.14
CA THR A 166 -5.12 3.25 0.22
C THR A 166 -3.78 3.90 0.53
N VAL A 167 -2.67 3.20 0.27
CA VAL A 167 -1.40 3.54 0.93
C VAL A 167 -0.77 4.83 0.41
N VAL A 168 -0.82 5.08 -0.89
CA VAL A 168 -0.30 6.34 -1.47
C VAL A 168 -1.12 7.54 -1.00
N HIS A 169 -2.45 7.39 -0.94
CA HIS A 169 -3.35 8.44 -0.44
C HIS A 169 -3.16 8.68 1.06
N LEU A 170 -2.97 7.59 1.84
CA LEU A 170 -2.64 7.69 3.26
C LEU A 170 -1.33 8.46 3.46
N ALA A 171 -0.27 8.08 2.77
CA ALA A 171 1.02 8.75 2.87
C ALA A 171 0.92 10.26 2.52
N LEU A 172 0.20 10.58 1.44
CA LEU A 172 -0.06 11.98 1.07
C LEU A 172 -0.82 12.73 2.18
N TYR A 173 -1.86 12.11 2.75
CA TYR A 173 -2.68 12.73 3.79
C TYR A 173 -1.93 12.94 5.11
N LEU A 174 -0.96 12.06 5.42
CA LEU A 174 -0.03 12.23 6.53
C LEU A 174 0.93 13.42 6.33
N GLY A 175 0.93 14.07 5.17
CA GLY A 175 1.72 15.27 4.89
C GLY A 175 3.18 15.01 4.53
N VAL A 176 3.53 13.81 4.08
CA VAL A 176 4.92 13.47 3.73
C VAL A 176 5.39 14.24 2.51
N LYS A 177 6.68 14.56 2.45
CA LYS A 177 7.32 15.18 1.27
C LYS A 177 7.93 14.18 0.30
N LYS A 178 8.11 12.94 0.73
CA LYS A 178 8.75 11.90 -0.07
C LYS A 178 8.16 10.53 0.26
N ILE A 179 7.89 9.76 -0.78
CA ILE A 179 7.48 8.37 -0.71
C ILE A 179 8.57 7.51 -1.35
N VAL A 180 9.02 6.50 -0.63
CA VAL A 180 9.99 5.51 -1.11
C VAL A 180 9.34 4.13 -1.00
N THR A 181 9.21 3.42 -2.11
CA THR A 181 8.61 2.08 -2.12
C THR A 181 9.66 0.99 -2.17
N LEU A 182 9.47 -0.06 -1.37
CA LEU A 182 10.28 -1.27 -1.35
C LEU A 182 9.38 -2.49 -1.60
N GLY A 183 9.87 -3.45 -2.38
CA GLY A 183 9.09 -4.65 -2.68
C GLY A 183 7.81 -4.36 -3.49
N TRP A 184 7.71 -3.21 -4.11
CA TRP A 184 6.60 -2.90 -5.02
C TRP A 184 6.94 -3.42 -6.42
N ASP A 185 6.89 -4.74 -6.56
CA ASP A 185 7.19 -5.46 -7.78
C ASP A 185 5.88 -5.72 -8.52
N ILE A 186 5.54 -4.86 -9.46
CA ILE A 186 4.25 -4.89 -10.18
C ILE A 186 4.18 -6.08 -11.15
N GLY A 187 5.23 -6.84 -11.25
CA GLY A 187 5.35 -7.95 -12.20
C GLY A 187 5.94 -7.54 -13.55
N ASP A 188 6.30 -8.56 -14.29
CA ASP A 188 6.98 -8.41 -15.57
C ASP A 188 5.99 -8.54 -16.72
N VAL A 189 5.63 -7.40 -17.34
CA VAL A 189 4.72 -7.38 -18.48
C VAL A 189 5.23 -8.20 -19.68
N SER A 190 6.54 -8.44 -19.79
CA SER A 190 7.11 -9.28 -20.86
C SER A 190 6.67 -10.74 -20.76
N LYS A 191 6.21 -11.16 -19.58
CA LYS A 191 5.73 -12.51 -19.33
C LYS A 191 4.29 -12.75 -19.79
N PHE A 192 3.59 -11.73 -20.23
CA PHE A 192 2.26 -11.88 -20.82
C PHE A 192 2.36 -12.13 -22.32
N LYS A 193 1.57 -13.08 -22.82
CA LYS A 193 1.38 -13.30 -24.26
C LYS A 193 -0.02 -12.80 -24.64
N GLY A 194 -0.09 -11.61 -25.24
CA GLY A 194 -1.36 -10.92 -25.43
C GLY A 194 -1.97 -10.54 -24.06
N ASN A 195 -3.26 -10.82 -23.86
CA ASN A 195 -3.97 -10.57 -22.62
C ASN A 195 -3.90 -11.75 -21.62
N ASN A 196 -3.20 -12.82 -21.96
CA ASN A 196 -3.10 -14.01 -21.12
C ASN A 196 -1.72 -14.10 -20.48
N LEU A 197 -1.70 -14.52 -19.21
CA LEU A 197 -0.47 -15.01 -18.60
C LEU A 197 0.06 -16.20 -19.39
N LYS A 198 1.35 -16.19 -19.73
CA LYS A 198 2.02 -17.42 -20.13
C LYS A 198 1.92 -18.40 -18.94
N GLU A 199 1.60 -19.65 -19.22
CA GLU A 199 1.59 -20.72 -18.23
C GLU A 199 2.87 -20.61 -17.37
N ASP A 200 2.74 -20.73 -16.05
CA ASP A 200 3.83 -20.70 -15.05
C ASP A 200 4.36 -19.32 -14.59
N VAL A 201 3.70 -18.21 -14.88
CA VAL A 201 4.11 -16.93 -14.30
C VAL A 201 3.37 -16.64 -13.02
N TRP A 202 3.87 -17.18 -11.92
CA TRP A 202 3.44 -16.83 -10.58
C TRP A 202 4.24 -15.62 -10.09
N GLN A 203 3.59 -14.69 -9.39
CA GLN A 203 4.33 -13.70 -8.62
C GLN A 203 4.81 -14.35 -7.33
N ASP A 204 6.11 -14.56 -7.25
CA ASP A 204 6.73 -14.92 -5.99
C ASP A 204 6.65 -13.71 -5.04
N HIS A 205 6.18 -13.95 -3.84
CA HIS A 205 6.38 -13.02 -2.75
C HIS A 205 7.74 -13.29 -2.09
N PHE A 206 8.27 -12.30 -1.37
CA PHE A 206 9.57 -12.46 -0.70
C PHE A 206 9.58 -13.59 0.33
N TYR A 207 8.42 -13.89 0.92
CA TYR A 207 8.25 -14.91 1.96
C TYR A 207 7.96 -16.31 1.39
N GLU A 208 7.74 -16.45 0.10
CA GLU A 208 7.53 -17.76 -0.51
C GLU A 208 8.86 -18.46 -0.66
N ASP A 209 8.99 -19.57 0.06
CA ASP A 209 9.98 -20.57 -0.32
C ASP A 209 9.39 -21.34 -1.49
N THR A 210 10.08 -21.34 -2.61
CA THR A 210 9.63 -22.00 -3.85
C THR A 210 9.49 -23.51 -3.68
N SER A 211 9.93 -24.08 -2.55
CA SER A 211 9.76 -25.47 -2.18
C SER A 211 8.36 -25.80 -1.64
N ASP A 212 7.60 -24.82 -1.15
CA ASP A 212 6.30 -25.03 -0.49
C ASP A 212 5.15 -24.41 -1.29
N LYS A 213 4.95 -24.91 -2.51
CA LYS A 213 3.93 -24.44 -3.46
C LYS A 213 2.48 -24.62 -3.00
N MET A 214 2.25 -25.26 -1.85
CA MET A 214 0.89 -25.65 -1.42
C MET A 214 0.25 -24.68 -0.40
N ALA A 215 1.00 -23.86 0.30
CA ALA A 215 0.47 -23.10 1.43
C ALA A 215 -0.28 -21.82 1.01
N TYR A 216 0.13 -21.16 -0.05
CA TYR A 216 -0.52 -19.94 -0.55
C TYR A 216 -0.39 -19.89 -2.08
N ALA A 217 -1.40 -20.39 -2.79
CA ALA A 217 -1.48 -20.14 -4.22
C ALA A 217 -1.51 -18.61 -4.45
N PRO A 218 -0.46 -18.02 -5.01
CA PRO A 218 -0.49 -16.60 -5.32
C PRO A 218 -1.65 -16.35 -6.27
N THR A 219 -2.43 -15.32 -6.01
CA THR A 219 -3.46 -14.92 -6.96
C THR A 219 -2.75 -14.54 -8.25
N PRO A 220 -3.03 -15.19 -9.38
CA PRO A 220 -2.39 -14.86 -10.63
C PRO A 220 -2.63 -13.39 -10.92
N MET A 221 -1.54 -12.67 -11.21
CA MET A 221 -1.65 -11.26 -11.50
C MET A 221 -2.42 -11.07 -12.80
N ASN A 222 -3.49 -10.31 -12.72
CA ASN A 222 -4.30 -9.99 -13.89
C ASN A 222 -3.50 -9.05 -14.81
N PHE A 223 -3.41 -9.37 -16.10
CA PHE A 223 -2.81 -8.47 -17.09
C PHE A 223 -3.34 -7.04 -17.01
N HIS A 224 -4.64 -6.88 -16.75
CA HIS A 224 -5.26 -5.55 -16.63
C HIS A 224 -4.72 -4.78 -15.42
N GLU A 225 -4.46 -5.41 -14.29
CA GLU A 225 -3.88 -4.77 -13.12
C GLU A 225 -2.46 -4.29 -13.42
N VAL A 226 -1.62 -5.16 -13.97
CA VAL A 226 -0.25 -4.81 -14.35
C VAL A 226 -0.23 -3.66 -15.35
N ASN A 227 -0.99 -3.80 -16.42
CA ASN A 227 -1.05 -2.79 -17.47
C ASN A 227 -1.58 -1.45 -16.95
N THR A 228 -2.58 -1.49 -16.06
CA THR A 228 -3.12 -0.29 -15.42
C THR A 228 -2.07 0.40 -14.57
N VAL A 229 -1.36 -0.35 -13.72
CA VAL A 229 -0.28 0.23 -12.88
C VAL A 229 0.84 0.80 -13.75
N VAL A 230 1.32 0.06 -14.74
CA VAL A 230 2.37 0.51 -15.65
C VAL A 230 1.98 1.81 -16.33
N ASN A 231 0.78 1.88 -16.84
CA ASN A 231 0.31 3.06 -17.58
C ASN A 231 -0.02 4.24 -16.66
N SER A 232 -0.57 4.02 -15.47
CA SER A 232 -0.99 5.08 -14.55
C SER A 232 0.18 5.71 -13.78
N THR A 233 1.32 5.02 -13.65
CA THR A 233 2.43 5.50 -12.80
C THR A 233 3.04 6.82 -13.28
N LYS A 234 2.97 7.11 -14.57
CA LYS A 234 3.37 8.44 -15.09
C LYS A 234 2.46 9.55 -14.55
N GLY A 235 1.15 9.31 -14.59
CA GLY A 235 0.14 10.23 -14.06
C GLY A 235 0.26 10.39 -12.55
N LEU A 236 0.42 9.29 -11.83
CA LEU A 236 0.65 9.28 -10.38
C LEU A 236 1.87 10.13 -10.00
N ASN A 237 3.00 9.91 -10.67
CA ASN A 237 4.21 10.68 -10.40
C ASN A 237 4.02 12.18 -10.65
N LYS A 238 3.37 12.54 -11.77
CA LYS A 238 3.06 13.93 -12.08
C LYS A 238 2.15 14.56 -11.01
N TRP A 239 1.13 13.83 -10.59
CA TRP A 239 0.19 14.30 -9.57
C TRP A 239 0.89 14.48 -8.20
N LEU A 240 1.64 13.50 -7.72
CA LEU A 240 2.40 13.62 -6.46
C LEU A 240 3.38 14.81 -6.53
N SER A 241 4.09 14.98 -7.65
CA SER A 241 4.97 16.12 -7.85
C SER A 241 4.24 17.46 -7.79
N SER A 242 3.01 17.54 -8.29
CA SER A 242 2.18 18.77 -8.19
C SER A 242 1.74 19.08 -6.75
N LYS A 243 1.77 18.07 -5.86
CA LYS A 243 1.55 18.22 -4.42
C LYS A 243 2.84 18.46 -3.63
N GLY A 244 3.98 18.57 -4.31
CA GLY A 244 5.29 18.72 -3.67
C GLY A 244 5.82 17.42 -3.07
N VAL A 245 5.31 16.26 -3.49
CA VAL A 245 5.73 14.96 -3.00
C VAL A 245 6.56 14.23 -4.05
N GLU A 246 7.76 13.79 -3.66
CA GLU A 246 8.61 12.93 -4.48
C GLU A 246 8.18 11.45 -4.35
N LEU A 247 8.14 10.72 -5.46
CA LEU A 247 7.98 9.27 -5.48
C LEU A 247 9.28 8.62 -5.99
N ASN A 248 9.81 7.67 -5.22
CA ASN A 248 10.99 6.88 -5.59
C ASN A 248 10.73 5.39 -5.40
N ILE A 249 11.39 4.55 -6.17
CA ILE A 249 11.21 3.11 -6.15
C ILE A 249 12.56 2.42 -5.86
N ILE A 250 12.55 1.50 -4.90
CA ILE A 250 13.65 0.57 -4.64
C ILE A 250 13.20 -0.81 -5.13
N SER A 251 13.30 -1.01 -6.41
CA SER A 251 13.06 -2.29 -7.09
C SER A 251 13.57 -2.20 -8.54
N ASP A 252 14.29 -3.20 -8.97
CA ASP A 252 14.68 -3.39 -10.37
C ASP A 252 13.61 -4.15 -11.17
N ARG A 253 12.61 -4.69 -10.49
CA ARG A 253 11.51 -5.47 -11.08
C ARG A 253 10.23 -4.69 -11.31
N ASN A 254 10.18 -3.41 -10.89
CA ASN A 254 9.01 -2.57 -11.04
C ASN A 254 8.97 -1.94 -12.43
N PRO A 255 7.96 -2.26 -13.28
CA PRO A 255 7.83 -1.73 -14.63
C PRO A 255 7.20 -0.32 -14.70
N ALA A 256 7.05 0.37 -13.58
CA ALA A 256 6.51 1.72 -13.54
C ALA A 256 7.28 2.68 -14.46
N HIS A 257 6.62 3.75 -14.87
CA HIS A 257 7.16 4.70 -15.83
C HIS A 257 8.53 5.25 -15.40
N LYS A 258 9.43 5.39 -16.36
CA LYS A 258 10.83 5.83 -16.15
C LYS A 258 11.01 7.22 -15.53
N SER A 259 9.94 8.03 -15.48
CA SER A 259 9.99 9.33 -14.80
C SER A 259 10.10 9.20 -13.27
N ILE A 260 9.82 8.01 -12.72
CA ILE A 260 9.98 7.74 -11.29
C ILE A 260 11.42 7.27 -11.06
N PRO A 261 12.21 7.98 -10.24
CA PRO A 261 13.59 7.58 -9.96
C PRO A 261 13.68 6.19 -9.30
N ARG A 262 14.66 5.40 -9.74
CA ARG A 262 15.09 4.17 -9.05
C ARG A 262 16.26 4.53 -8.18
N ILE A 263 16.15 4.23 -6.88
CA ILE A 263 17.18 4.53 -5.90
C ILE A 263 17.58 3.26 -5.13
N GLU A 264 18.66 3.33 -4.41
CA GLU A 264 19.05 2.30 -3.45
C GLU A 264 18.65 2.69 -2.02
N LEU A 265 18.52 1.68 -1.15
CA LEU A 265 18.13 1.86 0.24
C LEU A 265 19.28 2.37 1.10
#